data_28338e8f7a6f7670f85664e6994ef0ab
#
_entry.id   28338e8f7a6f7670f85664e6994ef0ab
#
_cell.length_a   1.000
_cell.length_b   1.000
_cell.length_c   1.000
_cell.angle_alpha   90.00
_cell.angle_beta   90.00
_cell.angle_gamma   90.00
#
_symmetry.space_group_name_H-M   'P 1'
#
loop_
_entity.id
_entity.type
_entity.pdbx_description
1 polymer ?
#
loop_
_entity_poly.entity_id
_entity_poly.type
_entity_poly.pdbx_seq_one_letter_code
_entity_poly.pdbx_strand_id
1 'polypeptide(L)'
;MGERVVPIVPDEARTFGMEGMFKQIGIYSSEGQLYEPEDADQVMWYKESETGVMLEEGITEAGSFAAWTALATSYSNHDLTMIPFYVFYSMFGFQRIHDLAWAAGDAQAKGFLIGATSGRTTLNGEGLQHQDGHSHILSATIPNCRSYDPAFGYELAVIIEHGLKEMYENKKNNFYYLTVTNERYIQPPKPKSKSIDKNIIRGMHRVIEVKEPKIRLLGSGAILNECFKASEILNDYGIDNEVWSVTSFNMLRKDGMETENENIKNPLSKDKKSFVAKSFSENDIPTVASTDYMRAYSEQIRPYMSSPYYTLGTDGFGRSDSREKLREFFEIDANNIVMTSAYALFKEGTLDKKEMQKIYKKCDLKRNKNSPWNE
;
A
#
# COMPACT_ATOMS: atom_id res chain seq x y z
N MET A 1 13.51 19.75 -14.63
CA MET A 1 12.71 19.15 -13.53
C MET A 1 13.58 18.42 -12.50
N GLY A 2 14.67 17.74 -12.87
CA GLY A 2 15.50 16.98 -11.93
C GLY A 2 16.05 17.76 -10.74
N GLU A 3 16.46 18.99 -10.94
CA GLU A 3 16.99 19.87 -9.88
C GLU A 3 15.94 20.32 -8.84
N ARG A 4 14.66 20.01 -9.06
CA ARG A 4 13.56 20.37 -8.16
C ARG A 4 12.99 19.17 -7.39
N VAL A 5 13.46 17.97 -7.69
CA VAL A 5 13.08 16.74 -6.97
C VAL A 5 14.01 16.59 -5.77
N VAL A 6 13.46 16.65 -4.57
CA VAL A 6 14.23 16.62 -3.33
C VAL A 6 13.85 15.40 -2.50
N PRO A 7 14.71 14.39 -2.43
CA PRO A 7 14.56 13.31 -1.45
C PRO A 7 14.86 13.83 -0.04
N ILE A 8 14.05 13.42 0.93
CA ILE A 8 14.20 13.73 2.35
C ILE A 8 14.17 12.41 3.11
N VAL A 9 15.14 12.17 3.97
CA VAL A 9 15.26 10.95 4.76
C VAL A 9 15.67 11.26 6.20
N PRO A 10 15.23 10.48 7.19
CA PRO A 10 15.65 10.64 8.58
C PRO A 10 16.89 9.78 8.87
N ASP A 11 18.02 10.08 8.21
CA ASP A 11 19.34 9.42 8.43
C ASP A 11 19.33 7.87 8.23
N GLU A 12 18.49 7.37 7.35
CA GLU A 12 18.28 5.93 7.11
C GLU A 12 18.33 5.57 5.61
N ALA A 13 18.98 6.39 4.80
CA ALA A 13 18.98 6.26 3.35
C ALA A 13 19.48 4.89 2.84
N ARG A 14 20.46 4.26 3.50
CA ARG A 14 20.96 2.93 3.15
C ARG A 14 19.91 1.83 3.37
N THR A 15 19.16 1.91 4.47
CA THR A 15 18.08 0.97 4.75
C THR A 15 16.98 1.00 3.69
N PHE A 16 16.78 2.17 3.08
CA PHE A 16 15.83 2.34 1.97
C PHE A 16 16.42 2.04 0.60
N GLY A 17 17.70 1.59 0.53
CA GLY A 17 18.39 1.30 -0.73
C GLY A 17 18.72 2.54 -1.56
N MET A 18 18.87 3.70 -0.91
CA MET A 18 19.10 4.98 -1.56
C MET A 18 20.57 5.40 -1.62
N GLU A 19 21.50 4.59 -1.13
CA GLU A 19 22.94 4.89 -1.07
C GLU A 19 23.56 5.22 -2.43
N GLY A 20 23.01 4.68 -3.52
CA GLY A 20 23.42 5.04 -4.88
C GLY A 20 23.24 6.51 -5.22
N MET A 21 22.34 7.22 -4.51
CA MET A 21 22.06 8.64 -4.73
C MET A 21 23.13 9.55 -4.10
N PHE A 22 23.89 9.08 -3.10
CA PHE A 22 24.92 9.89 -2.42
C PHE A 22 25.93 10.51 -3.37
N LYS A 23 26.38 9.76 -4.37
CA LYS A 23 27.33 10.27 -5.38
C LYS A 23 26.64 10.96 -6.55
N GLN A 24 25.39 10.63 -6.84
CA GLN A 24 24.70 11.17 -8.01
C GLN A 24 24.16 12.56 -7.78
N ILE A 25 23.50 12.78 -6.63
CA ILE A 25 22.84 14.04 -6.30
C ILE A 25 23.38 14.69 -5.02
N GLY A 26 24.17 13.97 -4.22
CA GLY A 26 24.79 14.44 -2.98
C GLY A 26 23.81 14.69 -1.85
N ILE A 27 24.32 14.60 -0.63
CA ILE A 27 23.60 15.02 0.59
C ILE A 27 23.91 16.51 0.80
N TYR A 28 22.89 17.31 1.09
CA TYR A 28 23.08 18.73 1.33
C TYR A 28 23.75 19.00 2.67
N SER A 29 24.80 19.81 2.66
CA SER A 29 25.40 20.38 3.86
C SER A 29 25.85 21.80 3.53
N SER A 30 25.43 22.78 4.34
CA SER A 30 25.80 24.19 4.15
C SER A 30 27.29 24.46 4.24
N GLU A 31 28.04 23.62 4.95
CA GLU A 31 29.50 23.73 5.17
C GLU A 31 30.30 22.74 4.29
N GLY A 32 29.61 21.94 3.47
CA GLY A 32 30.22 20.86 2.74
C GLY A 32 30.65 19.68 3.63
N GLN A 33 31.54 18.83 3.12
CA GLN A 33 32.05 17.67 3.87
C GLN A 33 33.29 18.04 4.70
N LEU A 34 33.11 18.14 6.01
CA LEU A 34 34.17 18.57 6.95
C LEU A 34 34.96 17.42 7.58
N TYR A 35 34.62 16.16 7.28
CA TYR A 35 35.23 14.96 7.84
C TYR A 35 35.37 13.88 6.77
N GLU A 36 36.23 12.90 7.00
CA GLU A 36 36.29 11.68 6.21
C GLU A 36 35.29 10.71 6.78
N PRO A 37 34.29 10.26 6.00
CA PRO A 37 33.30 9.31 6.47
C PRO A 37 33.90 7.92 6.67
N GLU A 38 33.41 7.17 7.64
CA GLU A 38 33.91 5.80 7.95
C GLU A 38 33.82 4.83 6.78
N ASP A 39 32.94 5.08 5.83
CA ASP A 39 32.71 4.29 4.63
C ASP A 39 33.41 4.87 3.37
N ALA A 40 34.38 5.75 3.53
CA ALA A 40 35.07 6.45 2.42
C ALA A 40 35.73 5.49 1.42
N ASP A 41 36.08 4.27 1.84
CA ASP A 41 36.65 3.19 1.01
C ASP A 41 35.59 2.43 0.18
N GLN A 42 34.31 2.62 0.47
CA GLN A 42 33.22 1.96 -0.25
C GLN A 42 32.89 2.65 -1.58
N VAL A 43 32.32 1.91 -2.51
CA VAL A 43 31.91 2.44 -3.82
C VAL A 43 30.82 3.51 -3.69
N MET A 44 29.87 3.32 -2.76
CA MET A 44 28.75 4.21 -2.48
C MET A 44 28.86 4.77 -1.06
N TRP A 45 29.92 5.59 -0.83
CA TRP A 45 30.18 6.21 0.45
C TRP A 45 29.32 7.45 0.68
N TYR A 46 29.15 7.83 1.95
CA TYR A 46 28.41 8.99 2.40
C TYR A 46 29.07 10.28 1.92
N LYS A 47 28.38 11.07 1.11
CA LYS A 47 28.95 12.27 0.48
C LYS A 47 28.07 13.49 0.66
N GLU A 48 28.57 14.44 1.43
CA GLU A 48 27.97 15.76 1.63
C GLU A 48 28.56 16.80 0.67
N SER A 49 27.77 17.79 0.32
CA SER A 49 28.25 18.99 -0.41
C SER A 49 27.27 20.16 -0.27
N GLU A 50 27.76 21.38 -0.46
CA GLU A 50 26.92 22.60 -0.49
C GLU A 50 25.89 22.58 -1.65
N THR A 51 26.13 21.78 -2.68
CA THR A 51 25.26 21.60 -3.83
C THR A 51 24.48 20.29 -3.80
N GLY A 52 24.50 19.57 -2.68
CA GLY A 52 23.72 18.36 -2.48
C GLY A 52 22.22 18.63 -2.55
N VAL A 53 21.45 17.65 -3.00
CA VAL A 53 20.00 17.78 -3.18
C VAL A 53 19.22 16.93 -2.17
N MET A 54 19.79 15.82 -1.69
CA MET A 54 19.17 14.99 -0.67
C MET A 54 19.27 15.66 0.70
N LEU A 55 18.17 15.72 1.44
CA LEU A 55 18.15 16.19 2.83
C LEU A 55 18.17 14.99 3.77
N GLU A 56 19.22 14.85 4.57
CA GLU A 56 19.29 13.93 5.70
C GLU A 56 19.16 14.73 7.00
N GLU A 57 18.02 14.58 7.66
CA GLU A 57 17.59 15.46 8.76
C GLU A 57 17.91 14.89 10.15
N GLY A 58 18.63 13.74 10.22
CA GLY A 58 18.75 12.96 11.44
C GLY A 58 17.46 12.21 11.79
N ILE A 59 17.51 11.34 12.81
CA ILE A 59 16.37 10.50 13.22
C ILE A 59 15.32 11.38 13.92
N THR A 60 14.62 12.19 13.13
CA THR A 60 13.52 13.06 13.58
C THR A 60 12.46 13.19 12.49
N GLU A 61 11.36 12.49 12.64
CA GLU A 61 10.25 12.54 11.68
C GLU A 61 9.61 13.93 11.64
N ALA A 62 9.53 14.62 12.76
CA ALA A 62 8.96 15.98 12.83
C ALA A 62 9.82 16.99 12.08
N GLY A 63 11.15 16.94 12.24
CA GLY A 63 12.11 17.80 11.51
C GLY A 63 12.06 17.53 10.01
N SER A 64 12.17 16.28 9.61
CA SER A 64 12.08 15.87 8.21
C SER A 64 10.76 16.29 7.57
N PHE A 65 9.64 16.18 8.32
CA PHE A 65 8.34 16.59 7.82
C PHE A 65 8.20 18.11 7.72
N ALA A 66 8.85 18.88 8.60
CA ALA A 66 8.92 20.34 8.49
C ALA A 66 9.65 20.76 7.21
N ALA A 67 10.78 20.13 6.89
CA ALA A 67 11.50 20.34 5.63
C ALA A 67 10.64 19.97 4.42
N TRP A 68 9.95 18.80 4.48
CA TRP A 68 8.99 18.41 3.43
C TRP A 68 7.88 19.46 3.25
N THR A 69 7.29 19.95 4.34
CA THR A 69 6.22 20.96 4.28
C THR A 69 6.72 22.27 3.67
N ALA A 70 7.91 22.74 4.04
CA ALA A 70 8.52 23.93 3.46
C ALA A 70 8.68 23.81 1.94
N LEU A 71 9.18 22.68 1.45
CA LEU A 71 9.32 22.41 0.02
C LEU A 71 7.96 22.21 -0.66
N ALA A 72 7.05 21.49 -0.02
CA ALA A 72 5.72 21.16 -0.56
C ALA A 72 4.79 22.39 -0.70
N THR A 73 5.08 23.48 0.04
CA THR A 73 4.33 24.75 -0.01
C THR A 73 5.12 25.88 -0.69
N SER A 74 6.36 25.64 -1.12
CA SER A 74 7.25 26.65 -1.72
C SER A 74 6.68 27.31 -2.97
N TYR A 75 5.80 26.59 -3.71
CA TYR A 75 5.12 27.12 -4.87
C TYR A 75 4.22 28.33 -4.58
N SER A 76 3.66 28.41 -3.35
CA SER A 76 2.82 29.52 -2.91
C SER A 76 3.60 30.58 -2.14
N ASN A 77 4.64 30.17 -1.39
CA ASN A 77 5.39 31.07 -0.52
C ASN A 77 6.54 31.80 -1.24
N HIS A 78 7.09 31.16 -2.28
CA HIS A 78 8.30 31.66 -2.97
C HIS A 78 8.18 31.66 -4.50
N ASP A 79 7.00 31.35 -5.06
CA ASP A 79 6.80 31.17 -6.52
C ASP A 79 7.80 30.16 -7.13
N LEU A 80 8.24 29.18 -6.32
CA LEU A 80 9.21 28.16 -6.67
C LEU A 80 8.61 26.77 -6.45
N THR A 81 8.24 26.08 -7.51
CA THR A 81 7.72 24.71 -7.39
C THR A 81 8.82 23.72 -7.09
N MET A 82 8.79 23.09 -5.92
CA MET A 82 9.63 21.96 -5.53
C MET A 82 8.81 20.67 -5.47
N ILE A 83 9.47 19.52 -5.63
CA ILE A 83 8.84 18.19 -5.68
C ILE A 83 9.48 17.32 -4.59
N PRO A 84 9.04 17.45 -3.33
CA PRO A 84 9.63 16.69 -2.23
C PRO A 84 9.11 15.24 -2.18
N PHE A 85 10.04 14.31 -1.90
CA PHE A 85 9.80 12.92 -1.58
C PHE A 85 10.35 12.64 -0.19
N TYR A 86 9.49 12.54 0.81
CA TYR A 86 9.90 12.17 2.16
C TYR A 86 9.76 10.66 2.36
N VAL A 87 10.88 9.98 2.55
CA VAL A 87 10.98 8.52 2.77
C VAL A 87 11.21 8.26 4.24
N PHE A 88 10.38 7.44 4.86
CA PHE A 88 10.41 7.16 6.30
C PHE A 88 9.88 5.76 6.61
N TYR A 89 10.19 5.23 7.79
CA TYR A 89 9.54 4.00 8.26
C TYR A 89 8.03 4.21 8.41
N SER A 90 7.24 3.44 7.68
CA SER A 90 5.78 3.63 7.62
C SER A 90 5.11 3.57 9.00
N MET A 91 5.64 2.75 9.90
CA MET A 91 5.17 2.63 11.28
C MET A 91 5.31 3.94 12.05
N PHE A 92 6.41 4.66 11.87
CA PHE A 92 6.68 5.88 12.64
C PHE A 92 6.11 7.15 12.01
N GLY A 93 5.80 7.12 10.72
CA GLY A 93 5.29 8.27 9.99
C GLY A 93 4.05 8.87 10.64
N PHE A 94 2.88 8.44 10.25
CA PHE A 94 1.63 9.04 10.74
C PHE A 94 1.42 8.95 12.25
N GLN A 95 2.05 8.03 12.96
CA GLN A 95 1.99 8.01 14.43
C GLN A 95 2.70 9.22 15.07
N ARG A 96 3.73 9.77 14.42
CA ARG A 96 4.55 10.87 14.95
C ARG A 96 4.26 12.22 14.29
N ILE A 97 3.78 12.21 13.03
CA ILE A 97 3.63 13.42 12.23
C ILE A 97 2.18 13.66 11.76
N HIS A 98 1.20 12.96 12.32
CA HIS A 98 -0.17 12.99 11.80
C HIS A 98 -0.80 14.39 11.86
N ASP A 99 -0.63 15.12 12.96
CA ASP A 99 -1.12 16.50 13.10
C ASP A 99 -0.39 17.45 12.15
N LEU A 100 0.92 17.27 11.96
CA LEU A 100 1.69 18.04 10.96
C LEU A 100 1.22 17.72 9.54
N ALA A 101 0.92 16.45 9.25
CA ALA A 101 0.39 16.05 7.94
C ALA A 101 -1.03 16.60 7.70
N TRP A 102 -1.85 16.68 8.74
CA TRP A 102 -3.14 17.35 8.67
C TRP A 102 -2.98 18.84 8.35
N ALA A 103 -2.11 19.55 9.08
CA ALA A 103 -1.82 20.96 8.84
C ALA A 103 -1.24 21.21 7.44
N ALA A 104 -0.34 20.35 6.96
CA ALA A 104 0.21 20.43 5.61
C ALA A 104 -0.87 20.20 4.54
N GLY A 105 -1.80 19.27 4.78
CA GLY A 105 -2.96 19.05 3.93
C GLY A 105 -3.85 20.28 3.82
N ASP A 106 -4.16 20.93 4.95
CA ASP A 106 -4.93 22.17 5.02
C ASP A 106 -4.20 23.33 4.32
N ALA A 107 -2.88 23.41 4.47
CA ALA A 107 -2.01 24.36 3.74
C ALA A 107 -1.84 24.02 2.25
N GLN A 108 -2.50 23.00 1.72
CA GLN A 108 -2.45 22.58 0.31
C GLN A 108 -1.06 22.15 -0.16
N ALA A 109 -0.28 21.55 0.72
CA ALA A 109 1.04 21.00 0.42
C ALA A 109 0.99 19.99 -0.74
N LYS A 110 2.03 19.95 -1.58
CA LYS A 110 2.15 19.07 -2.76
C LYS A 110 3.45 18.30 -2.69
N GLY A 111 3.36 16.98 -2.73
CA GLY A 111 4.53 16.11 -2.66
C GLY A 111 4.17 14.67 -2.36
N PHE A 112 5.20 13.87 -2.13
CA PHE A 112 5.06 12.44 -1.87
C PHE A 112 5.62 12.10 -0.49
N LEU A 113 4.86 11.29 0.24
CA LEU A 113 5.27 10.62 1.46
C LEU A 113 5.43 9.14 1.12
N ILE A 114 6.60 8.56 1.40
CA ILE A 114 6.93 7.18 1.08
C ILE A 114 7.14 6.42 2.38
N GLY A 115 6.17 5.61 2.76
CA GLY A 115 6.30 4.68 3.88
C GLY A 115 7.14 3.48 3.47
N ALA A 116 8.40 3.47 3.83
CA ALA A 116 9.36 2.40 3.59
C ALA A 116 9.99 1.99 4.94
N THR A 117 10.31 0.84 5.18
CA THR A 117 9.83 -0.42 4.71
C THR A 117 8.50 -0.75 5.38
N SER A 118 7.49 -1.10 4.65
CA SER A 118 6.13 -1.22 5.16
C SER A 118 5.67 -2.67 5.29
N GLY A 119 4.53 -2.85 5.98
CA GLY A 119 3.85 -4.13 6.16
C GLY A 119 4.20 -4.83 7.47
N ARG A 120 3.19 -5.39 8.13
CA ARG A 120 3.35 -6.03 9.45
C ARG A 120 4.09 -7.36 9.36
N THR A 121 3.90 -8.11 8.30
CA THR A 121 4.56 -9.40 8.08
C THR A 121 5.66 -9.33 7.03
N THR A 122 5.69 -8.27 6.23
CA THR A 122 6.61 -8.13 5.09
C THR A 122 7.95 -7.56 5.52
N LEU A 123 7.97 -6.63 6.47
CA LEU A 123 9.20 -6.10 7.03
C LEU A 123 9.97 -7.22 7.75
N ASN A 124 11.21 -7.43 7.34
CA ASN A 124 12.10 -8.45 7.90
C ASN A 124 13.48 -7.87 8.18
N GLY A 125 14.13 -8.37 9.21
CA GLY A 125 15.48 -7.96 9.62
C GLY A 125 15.54 -6.76 10.56
N GLU A 126 14.39 -6.24 10.99
CA GLU A 126 14.28 -5.11 11.90
C GLU A 126 13.42 -5.46 13.11
N GLY A 127 13.41 -4.60 14.14
CA GLY A 127 12.60 -4.82 15.33
C GLY A 127 11.10 -4.77 15.07
N LEU A 128 10.34 -5.52 15.85
CA LEU A 128 8.87 -5.61 15.74
C LEU A 128 8.16 -4.25 15.81
N GLN A 129 8.77 -3.25 16.45
CA GLN A 129 8.22 -1.90 16.56
C GLN A 129 8.17 -1.15 15.19
N HIS A 130 8.90 -1.64 14.17
CA HIS A 130 8.87 -1.08 12.82
C HIS A 130 7.74 -1.66 11.95
N GLN A 131 7.08 -2.72 12.40
CA GLN A 131 6.07 -3.45 11.62
C GLN A 131 4.74 -2.70 11.60
N ASP A 132 4.50 -1.98 10.52
CA ASP A 132 3.29 -1.19 10.29
C ASP A 132 2.09 -2.07 9.90
N GLY A 133 0.96 -1.84 10.53
CA GLY A 133 -0.32 -2.46 10.19
C GLY A 133 -1.47 -1.47 10.08
N HIS A 134 -1.25 -0.14 10.15
CA HIS A 134 -2.35 0.82 10.27
C HIS A 134 -2.11 2.21 9.63
N SER A 135 -0.96 2.47 9.03
CA SER A 135 -0.66 3.78 8.44
C SER A 135 -1.68 4.21 7.38
N HIS A 136 -2.22 3.28 6.58
CA HIS A 136 -3.26 3.58 5.61
C HIS A 136 -4.60 4.00 6.24
N ILE A 137 -4.90 3.53 7.46
CA ILE A 137 -6.09 3.99 8.19
C ILE A 137 -5.88 5.43 8.67
N LEU A 138 -4.69 5.74 9.20
CA LEU A 138 -4.35 7.09 9.64
C LEU A 138 -4.35 8.07 8.45
N SER A 139 -3.74 7.71 7.33
CA SER A 139 -3.72 8.56 6.13
C SER A 139 -5.11 8.82 5.55
N ALA A 140 -6.05 7.86 5.69
CA ALA A 140 -7.43 8.01 5.22
C ALA A 140 -8.23 9.09 5.96
N THR A 141 -7.76 9.54 7.12
CA THR A 141 -8.41 10.61 7.89
C THR A 141 -8.11 12.00 7.31
N ILE A 142 -7.04 12.16 6.52
CA ILE A 142 -6.66 13.44 5.92
C ILE A 142 -7.37 13.58 4.56
N PRO A 143 -8.23 14.59 4.37
CA PRO A 143 -9.17 14.65 3.23
C PRO A 143 -8.51 14.64 1.84
N ASN A 144 -7.35 15.28 1.69
CA ASN A 144 -6.62 15.41 0.44
C ASN A 144 -5.37 14.53 0.35
N CYS A 145 -5.14 13.63 1.30
CA CYS A 145 -4.13 12.58 1.20
C CYS A 145 -4.65 11.44 0.31
N ARG A 146 -3.89 11.08 -0.72
CA ARG A 146 -4.16 9.95 -1.60
C ARG A 146 -3.19 8.83 -1.27
N SER A 147 -3.65 7.77 -0.61
CA SER A 147 -2.78 6.70 -0.15
C SER A 147 -2.94 5.43 -0.98
N TYR A 148 -1.80 4.78 -1.27
CA TYR A 148 -1.72 3.57 -2.09
C TYR A 148 -0.73 2.57 -1.51
N ASP A 149 -1.05 1.27 -1.65
CA ASP A 149 -0.23 0.12 -1.29
C ASP A 149 0.03 -0.75 -2.54
N PRO A 150 0.88 -0.29 -3.47
CA PRO A 150 1.14 -1.01 -4.71
C PRO A 150 1.93 -2.30 -4.46
N ALA A 151 1.59 -3.36 -5.20
CA ALA A 151 2.31 -4.63 -5.19
C ALA A 151 3.50 -4.63 -6.16
N PHE A 152 3.41 -3.92 -7.27
CA PHE A 152 4.39 -3.98 -8.36
C PHE A 152 4.98 -2.61 -8.71
N GLY A 153 6.23 -2.63 -9.20
CA GLY A 153 6.93 -1.41 -9.61
C GLY A 153 6.21 -0.63 -10.71
N TYR A 154 5.50 -1.30 -11.63
CA TYR A 154 4.72 -0.60 -12.66
C TYR A 154 3.50 0.13 -12.07
N GLU A 155 2.90 -0.39 -11.00
CA GLU A 155 1.80 0.28 -10.29
C GLU A 155 2.31 1.54 -9.59
N LEU A 156 3.45 1.41 -8.88
CA LEU A 156 4.12 2.53 -8.23
C LEU A 156 4.47 3.64 -9.24
N ALA A 157 5.04 3.27 -10.40
CA ALA A 157 5.40 4.22 -11.46
C ALA A 157 4.17 4.97 -11.98
N VAL A 158 3.05 4.26 -12.26
CA VAL A 158 1.78 4.87 -12.72
C VAL A 158 1.22 5.83 -11.67
N ILE A 159 1.27 5.47 -10.39
CA ILE A 159 0.76 6.31 -9.30
C ILE A 159 1.61 7.59 -9.16
N ILE A 160 2.94 7.48 -9.20
CA ILE A 160 3.85 8.63 -9.12
C ILE A 160 3.64 9.56 -10.33
N GLU A 161 3.60 9.02 -11.55
CA GLU A 161 3.36 9.80 -12.77
C GLU A 161 2.02 10.56 -12.69
N HIS A 162 0.96 9.87 -12.26
CA HIS A 162 -0.35 10.48 -12.05
C HIS A 162 -0.29 11.59 -10.99
N GLY A 163 0.38 11.35 -9.87
CA GLY A 163 0.54 12.32 -8.80
C GLY A 163 1.27 13.58 -9.24
N LEU A 164 2.35 13.43 -9.99
CA LEU A 164 3.09 14.55 -10.58
C LEU A 164 2.17 15.39 -11.47
N LYS A 165 1.40 14.72 -12.35
CA LYS A 165 0.46 15.39 -13.24
C LYS A 165 -0.65 16.13 -12.48
N GLU A 166 -1.28 15.46 -11.51
CA GLU A 166 -2.39 16.05 -10.73
C GLU A 166 -1.93 17.26 -9.92
N MET A 167 -0.81 17.16 -9.20
CA MET A 167 -0.33 18.20 -8.31
C MET A 167 0.30 19.39 -9.04
N TYR A 168 1.11 19.12 -10.08
CA TYR A 168 1.98 20.16 -10.65
C TYR A 168 1.50 20.66 -12.03
N GLU A 169 0.85 19.82 -12.86
CA GLU A 169 0.24 20.25 -14.11
C GLU A 169 -1.20 20.73 -13.90
N ASN A 170 -2.04 19.86 -13.30
CA ASN A 170 -3.47 20.13 -13.06
C ASN A 170 -3.71 21.02 -11.80
N LYS A 171 -2.67 21.31 -11.02
CA LYS A 171 -2.68 22.17 -9.83
C LYS A 171 -3.69 21.73 -8.75
N LYS A 172 -3.98 20.43 -8.66
CA LYS A 172 -4.90 19.90 -7.65
C LYS A 172 -4.28 19.95 -6.24
N ASN A 173 -5.12 20.24 -5.24
CA ASN A 173 -4.74 20.32 -3.84
C ASN A 173 -4.80 18.93 -3.19
N ASN A 174 -3.79 18.11 -3.46
CA ASN A 174 -3.61 16.82 -2.82
C ASN A 174 -2.11 16.51 -2.70
N PHE A 175 -1.79 15.57 -1.82
CA PHE A 175 -0.49 14.94 -1.72
C PHE A 175 -0.66 13.43 -1.66
N TYR A 176 0.42 12.69 -1.86
CA TYR A 176 0.38 11.23 -1.99
C TYR A 176 1.12 10.55 -0.85
N TYR A 177 0.55 9.48 -0.33
CA TYR A 177 1.21 8.55 0.57
C TYR A 177 1.28 7.18 -0.11
N LEU A 178 2.50 6.64 -0.25
CA LEU A 178 2.76 5.37 -0.93
C LEU A 178 3.53 4.47 0.01
N THR A 179 3.15 3.21 0.13
CA THR A 179 3.94 2.22 0.86
C THR A 179 4.78 1.39 -0.09
N VAL A 180 6.02 1.12 0.31
CA VAL A 180 6.95 0.25 -0.40
C VAL A 180 7.60 -0.74 0.58
N THR A 181 7.99 -1.91 0.08
CA THR A 181 8.45 -3.03 0.89
C THR A 181 9.86 -3.46 0.53
N ASN A 182 10.53 -4.18 1.44
CA ASN A 182 11.85 -4.76 1.22
C ASN A 182 11.82 -6.25 0.85
N GLU A 183 10.66 -6.82 0.57
CA GLU A 183 10.54 -8.19 0.08
C GLU A 183 10.83 -8.27 -1.42
N ARG A 184 11.71 -9.20 -1.79
CA ARG A 184 12.04 -9.45 -3.20
C ARG A 184 11.14 -10.52 -3.78
N TYR A 185 10.43 -10.19 -4.86
CA TYR A 185 9.61 -11.12 -5.64
C TYR A 185 9.59 -10.72 -7.11
N ILE A 186 9.08 -11.63 -7.95
CA ILE A 186 9.01 -11.43 -9.41
C ILE A 186 8.13 -10.22 -9.71
N GLN A 187 8.66 -9.32 -10.54
CA GLN A 187 7.95 -8.13 -11.02
C GLN A 187 7.43 -8.43 -12.44
N PRO A 188 6.11 -8.65 -12.61
CA PRO A 188 5.57 -8.88 -13.94
C PRO A 188 5.59 -7.60 -14.78
N PRO A 189 5.59 -7.71 -16.12
CA PRO A 189 5.43 -6.56 -16.98
C PRO A 189 4.03 -5.95 -16.80
N LYS A 190 3.93 -4.62 -16.97
CA LYS A 190 2.62 -3.93 -16.96
C LYS A 190 1.69 -4.53 -18.02
N PRO A 191 0.44 -4.90 -17.65
CA PRO A 191 -0.54 -5.41 -18.60
C PRO A 191 -0.83 -4.42 -19.75
N LYS A 192 -1.00 -4.95 -20.97
CA LYS A 192 -1.25 -4.13 -22.18
C LYS A 192 -2.74 -3.73 -22.33
N SER A 193 -3.39 -3.30 -21.27
CA SER A 193 -4.77 -2.83 -21.32
C SER A 193 -4.83 -1.30 -21.35
N LYS A 194 -5.69 -0.72 -22.19
CA LYS A 194 -5.88 0.74 -22.27
C LYS A 194 -6.43 1.34 -20.97
N SER A 195 -7.10 0.54 -20.14
CA SER A 195 -7.69 0.98 -18.87
C SER A 195 -6.81 0.75 -17.65
N ILE A 196 -5.64 0.09 -17.81
CA ILE A 196 -4.84 -0.37 -16.67
C ILE A 196 -4.42 0.78 -15.76
N ASP A 197 -3.89 1.86 -16.32
CA ASP A 197 -3.41 3.01 -15.55
C ASP A 197 -4.55 3.66 -14.77
N LYS A 198 -5.69 3.84 -15.43
CA LYS A 198 -6.90 4.36 -14.78
C LYS A 198 -7.39 3.46 -13.65
N ASN A 199 -7.34 2.15 -13.82
CA ASN A 199 -7.78 1.19 -12.82
C ASN A 199 -6.85 1.16 -11.61
N ILE A 200 -5.52 1.20 -11.84
CA ILE A 200 -4.50 1.34 -10.79
C ILE A 200 -4.78 2.57 -9.94
N ILE A 201 -5.01 3.73 -10.56
CA ILE A 201 -5.31 4.98 -9.87
C ILE A 201 -6.65 4.95 -9.13
N ARG A 202 -7.65 4.24 -9.66
CA ARG A 202 -8.95 4.06 -8.98
C ARG A 202 -8.90 3.10 -7.81
N GLY A 203 -7.81 2.35 -7.64
CA GLY A 203 -7.55 1.54 -6.46
C GLY A 203 -7.51 0.04 -6.68
N MET A 204 -7.82 -0.51 -7.86
CA MET A 204 -7.67 -1.95 -8.13
C MET A 204 -7.69 -2.28 -9.63
N HIS A 205 -7.05 -3.39 -9.98
CA HIS A 205 -7.13 -3.98 -11.32
C HIS A 205 -7.00 -5.50 -11.27
N ARG A 206 -7.57 -6.19 -12.26
CA ARG A 206 -7.52 -7.66 -12.35
C ARG A 206 -6.16 -8.11 -12.89
N VAL A 207 -5.55 -9.10 -12.24
CA VAL A 207 -4.23 -9.68 -12.60
C VAL A 207 -4.34 -11.13 -13.06
N ILE A 208 -5.34 -11.89 -12.58
CA ILE A 208 -5.71 -13.20 -13.14
C ILE A 208 -7.18 -13.14 -13.54
N GLU A 209 -7.44 -13.45 -14.81
CA GLU A 209 -8.78 -13.50 -15.41
C GLU A 209 -9.14 -14.92 -15.75
N VAL A 210 -10.33 -15.35 -15.31
CA VAL A 210 -10.92 -16.64 -15.63
C VAL A 210 -12.36 -16.42 -16.10
N LYS A 211 -12.82 -17.23 -17.06
CA LYS A 211 -14.14 -17.02 -17.69
C LYS A 211 -15.31 -17.18 -16.73
N GLU A 212 -15.26 -18.19 -15.87
CA GLU A 212 -16.33 -18.52 -14.93
C GLU A 212 -15.75 -18.75 -13.53
N PRO A 213 -15.24 -17.70 -12.84
CA PRO A 213 -14.66 -17.86 -11.53
C PRO A 213 -15.73 -18.21 -10.49
N LYS A 214 -15.35 -19.04 -9.52
CA LYS A 214 -16.21 -19.40 -8.38
C LYS A 214 -15.93 -18.53 -7.16
N ILE A 215 -14.72 -17.96 -7.08
CA ILE A 215 -14.26 -17.14 -5.96
C ILE A 215 -13.36 -16.01 -6.50
N ARG A 216 -13.38 -14.86 -5.82
CA ARG A 216 -12.51 -13.70 -6.11
C ARG A 216 -11.54 -13.49 -4.98
N LEU A 217 -10.26 -13.32 -5.29
CA LEU A 217 -9.19 -12.99 -4.35
C LEU A 217 -8.74 -11.55 -4.59
N LEU A 218 -8.72 -10.76 -3.53
CA LEU A 218 -8.18 -9.38 -3.53
C LEU A 218 -6.92 -9.35 -2.67
N GLY A 219 -5.80 -8.91 -3.23
CA GLY A 219 -4.55 -8.74 -2.49
C GLY A 219 -4.00 -7.33 -2.62
N SER A 220 -3.43 -6.76 -1.54
CA SER A 220 -2.71 -5.48 -1.59
C SER A 220 -1.23 -5.67 -1.23
N GLY A 221 -0.36 -4.80 -1.78
CA GLY A 221 1.06 -4.84 -1.50
C GLY A 221 1.67 -6.24 -1.68
N ALA A 222 2.62 -6.61 -0.83
CA ALA A 222 3.30 -7.90 -0.91
C ALA A 222 2.36 -9.12 -0.72
N ILE A 223 1.22 -8.95 -0.03
CA ILE A 223 0.28 -10.05 0.24
C ILE A 223 -0.47 -10.50 -1.02
N LEU A 224 -0.44 -9.74 -2.11
CA LEU A 224 -0.90 -10.22 -3.40
C LEU A 224 -0.19 -11.53 -3.83
N ASN A 225 1.08 -11.73 -3.42
CA ASN A 225 1.81 -12.98 -3.69
C ASN A 225 1.20 -14.18 -2.94
N GLU A 226 0.64 -13.98 -1.75
CA GLU A 226 -0.09 -15.04 -1.05
C GLU A 226 -1.42 -15.37 -1.75
N CYS A 227 -2.07 -14.36 -2.37
CA CYS A 227 -3.25 -14.60 -3.22
C CYS A 227 -2.90 -15.40 -4.48
N PHE A 228 -1.74 -15.20 -5.11
CA PHE A 228 -1.29 -16.03 -6.23
C PHE A 228 -1.06 -17.48 -5.82
N LYS A 229 -0.35 -17.72 -4.70
CA LYS A 229 -0.16 -19.08 -4.15
C LYS A 229 -1.50 -19.74 -3.81
N ALA A 230 -2.42 -18.99 -3.20
CA ALA A 230 -3.77 -19.48 -2.90
C ALA A 230 -4.56 -19.83 -4.18
N SER A 231 -4.42 -19.00 -5.23
CA SER A 231 -5.02 -19.26 -6.53
C SER A 231 -4.55 -20.58 -7.13
N GLU A 232 -3.25 -20.86 -7.10
CA GLU A 232 -2.68 -22.14 -7.56
C GLU A 232 -3.24 -23.31 -6.77
N ILE A 233 -3.29 -23.22 -5.44
CA ILE A 233 -3.84 -24.27 -4.58
C ILE A 233 -5.34 -24.50 -4.86
N LEU A 234 -6.14 -23.44 -5.05
CA LEU A 234 -7.56 -23.54 -5.38
C LEU A 234 -7.75 -24.22 -6.74
N ASN A 235 -6.93 -23.90 -7.74
CA ASN A 235 -6.95 -24.55 -9.05
C ASN A 235 -6.68 -26.07 -8.96
N ASP A 236 -5.77 -26.52 -8.08
CA ASP A 236 -5.52 -27.95 -7.80
C ASP A 236 -6.77 -28.67 -7.26
N TYR A 237 -7.71 -27.94 -6.66
CA TYR A 237 -9.02 -28.45 -6.22
C TYR A 237 -10.12 -28.28 -7.25
N GLY A 238 -9.83 -27.77 -8.46
CA GLY A 238 -10.82 -27.49 -9.49
C GLY A 238 -11.73 -26.29 -9.15
N ILE A 239 -11.23 -25.37 -8.34
CA ILE A 239 -11.92 -24.14 -7.97
C ILE A 239 -11.34 -22.99 -8.79
N ASP A 240 -11.98 -22.70 -9.91
CA ASP A 240 -11.64 -21.55 -10.74
C ASP A 240 -11.78 -20.25 -9.96
N ASN A 241 -10.79 -19.35 -10.07
CA ASN A 241 -10.74 -18.14 -9.29
C ASN A 241 -10.09 -16.98 -10.06
N GLU A 242 -10.52 -15.77 -9.77
CA GLU A 242 -9.89 -14.55 -10.30
C GLU A 242 -9.11 -13.83 -9.19
N VAL A 243 -7.99 -13.17 -9.56
CA VAL A 243 -7.14 -12.41 -8.63
C VAL A 243 -7.07 -10.96 -9.06
N TRP A 244 -7.22 -10.07 -8.09
CA TRP A 244 -7.14 -8.62 -8.26
C TRP A 244 -6.04 -8.04 -7.39
N SER A 245 -5.22 -7.16 -7.96
CA SER A 245 -4.34 -6.27 -7.22
C SER A 245 -5.14 -5.06 -6.75
N VAL A 246 -5.20 -4.86 -5.43
CA VAL A 246 -5.83 -3.68 -4.83
C VAL A 246 -4.73 -2.71 -4.44
N THR A 247 -4.56 -1.68 -5.24
CA THR A 247 -3.56 -0.63 -4.99
C THR A 247 -4.01 0.37 -3.93
N SER A 248 -5.33 0.49 -3.65
CA SER A 248 -5.83 1.38 -2.59
C SER A 248 -7.26 1.10 -2.18
N PHE A 249 -7.48 0.53 -1.02
CA PHE A 249 -8.82 0.45 -0.40
C PHE A 249 -9.37 1.84 -0.05
N ASN A 250 -8.51 2.82 0.30
CA ASN A 250 -8.92 4.18 0.60
C ASN A 250 -9.54 4.88 -0.62
N MET A 251 -8.95 4.73 -1.81
CA MET A 251 -9.49 5.32 -3.03
C MET A 251 -10.79 4.63 -3.46
N LEU A 252 -10.89 3.30 -3.29
CA LEU A 252 -12.13 2.55 -3.55
C LEU A 252 -13.26 2.99 -2.62
N ARG A 253 -12.97 3.17 -1.32
CA ARG A 253 -13.94 3.72 -0.36
C ARG A 253 -14.40 5.12 -0.76
N LYS A 254 -13.47 5.99 -1.14
CA LYS A 254 -13.77 7.37 -1.54
C LYS A 254 -14.68 7.40 -2.77
N ASP A 255 -14.39 6.61 -3.82
CA ASP A 255 -15.24 6.45 -5.01
C ASP A 255 -16.65 5.96 -4.62
N GLY A 256 -16.73 5.01 -3.70
CA GLY A 256 -18.00 4.49 -3.19
C GLY A 256 -18.85 5.55 -2.50
N MET A 257 -18.25 6.29 -1.55
CA MET A 257 -18.92 7.36 -0.81
C MET A 257 -19.37 8.51 -1.73
N GLU A 258 -18.53 8.92 -2.68
CA GLU A 258 -18.87 9.95 -3.67
C GLU A 258 -20.04 9.50 -4.55
N THR A 259 -20.04 8.23 -4.99
CA THR A 259 -21.14 7.64 -5.78
C THR A 259 -22.45 7.60 -5.00
N GLU A 260 -22.42 7.17 -3.73
CA GLU A 260 -23.59 7.15 -2.84
C GLU A 260 -24.15 8.55 -2.63
N ASN A 261 -23.30 9.54 -2.32
CA ASN A 261 -23.70 10.92 -2.19
C ASN A 261 -24.34 11.50 -3.46
N GLU A 262 -23.82 11.11 -4.62
CA GLU A 262 -24.38 11.53 -5.91
C GLU A 262 -25.77 10.94 -6.14
N ASN A 263 -25.99 9.68 -5.80
CA ASN A 263 -27.29 9.03 -5.88
C ASN A 263 -28.31 9.66 -4.92
N ILE A 264 -27.90 9.94 -3.67
CA ILE A 264 -28.76 10.62 -2.69
C ILE A 264 -29.18 12.03 -3.17
N LYS A 265 -28.25 12.77 -3.80
CA LYS A 265 -28.56 14.11 -4.35
C LYS A 265 -29.46 14.06 -5.60
N ASN A 266 -29.55 12.92 -6.28
CA ASN A 266 -30.32 12.73 -7.50
C ASN A 266 -31.29 11.53 -7.39
N PRO A 267 -32.21 11.49 -6.41
CA PRO A 267 -32.96 10.28 -6.03
C PRO A 267 -33.97 9.83 -7.08
N LEU A 268 -34.26 10.64 -8.07
CA LEU A 268 -35.15 10.29 -9.20
C LEU A 268 -34.40 9.81 -10.44
N SER A 269 -33.08 9.82 -10.40
CA SER A 269 -32.23 9.30 -11.48
C SER A 269 -31.92 7.82 -11.23
N LYS A 270 -31.51 7.11 -12.29
CA LYS A 270 -31.01 5.74 -12.13
C LYS A 270 -29.72 5.75 -11.30
N ASP A 271 -29.65 4.92 -10.28
CA ASP A 271 -28.50 4.79 -9.42
C ASP A 271 -27.21 4.50 -10.20
N LYS A 272 -26.17 5.28 -9.89
CA LYS A 272 -24.81 5.00 -10.34
C LYS A 272 -24.20 3.92 -9.46
N LYS A 273 -23.37 3.06 -10.05
CA LYS A 273 -22.59 2.06 -9.33
C LYS A 273 -21.19 2.61 -9.04
N SER A 274 -20.65 2.32 -7.86
CA SER A 274 -19.23 2.58 -7.53
C SER A 274 -18.31 1.76 -8.44
N PHE A 275 -17.01 2.05 -8.42
CA PHE A 275 -16.04 1.28 -9.19
C PHE A 275 -15.99 -0.19 -8.76
N VAL A 276 -16.03 -0.45 -7.46
CA VAL A 276 -16.13 -1.81 -6.90
C VAL A 276 -17.37 -2.52 -7.46
N ALA A 277 -18.55 -1.94 -7.29
CA ALA A 277 -19.80 -2.52 -7.75
C ALA A 277 -19.88 -2.73 -9.27
N LYS A 278 -19.24 -1.84 -10.07
CA LYS A 278 -19.13 -2.03 -11.53
C LYS A 278 -18.20 -3.16 -11.90
N SER A 279 -17.02 -3.22 -11.26
CA SER A 279 -16.00 -4.21 -11.58
C SER A 279 -16.43 -5.63 -11.25
N PHE A 280 -17.32 -5.80 -10.27
CA PHE A 280 -17.79 -7.10 -9.80
C PHE A 280 -19.22 -7.46 -10.27
N SER A 281 -19.82 -6.61 -11.11
CA SER A 281 -21.22 -6.78 -11.54
C SER A 281 -21.47 -7.96 -12.49
N GLU A 282 -20.43 -8.51 -13.10
CA GLU A 282 -20.55 -9.63 -14.03
C GLU A 282 -20.69 -10.98 -13.30
N ASN A 283 -20.08 -11.10 -12.11
CA ASN A 283 -20.05 -12.33 -11.33
C ASN A 283 -20.34 -12.02 -9.86
N ASP A 284 -21.50 -12.45 -9.38
CA ASP A 284 -21.90 -12.34 -7.96
C ASP A 284 -21.36 -13.54 -7.17
N ILE A 285 -20.03 -13.54 -6.99
CA ILE A 285 -19.28 -14.63 -6.35
C ILE A 285 -18.66 -14.14 -5.04
N PRO A 286 -18.46 -15.03 -4.04
CA PRO A 286 -17.79 -14.67 -2.81
C PRO A 286 -16.41 -14.07 -3.06
N THR A 287 -16.00 -13.15 -2.20
CA THR A 287 -14.73 -12.44 -2.31
C THR A 287 -13.96 -12.55 -1.01
N VAL A 288 -12.66 -12.86 -1.10
CA VAL A 288 -11.72 -12.85 0.01
C VAL A 288 -10.67 -11.78 -0.25
N ALA A 289 -10.55 -10.83 0.67
CA ALA A 289 -9.52 -9.79 0.63
C ALA A 289 -8.46 -10.04 1.69
N SER A 290 -7.19 -9.96 1.32
CA SER A 290 -6.05 -10.14 2.22
C SER A 290 -5.08 -8.97 2.11
N THR A 291 -4.60 -8.47 3.25
CA THR A 291 -3.70 -7.32 3.33
C THR A 291 -2.71 -7.48 4.47
N ASP A 292 -1.56 -6.82 4.37
CA ASP A 292 -0.54 -6.78 5.42
C ASP A 292 -0.82 -5.76 6.53
N TYR A 293 -1.98 -5.12 6.44
CA TYR A 293 -2.50 -4.17 7.42
C TYR A 293 -3.68 -4.76 8.20
N MET A 294 -4.12 -4.07 9.23
CA MET A 294 -5.31 -4.47 9.99
C MET A 294 -6.54 -4.61 9.07
N ARG A 295 -7.44 -5.52 9.43
CA ARG A 295 -8.64 -5.84 8.62
C ARG A 295 -9.50 -4.61 8.31
N ALA A 296 -9.50 -3.61 9.20
CA ALA A 296 -10.21 -2.36 8.98
C ALA A 296 -9.81 -1.65 7.67
N TYR A 297 -8.60 -1.91 7.12
CA TYR A 297 -8.17 -1.35 5.85
C TYR A 297 -8.95 -1.93 4.67
N SER A 298 -9.10 -3.24 4.57
CA SER A 298 -9.88 -3.90 3.52
C SER A 298 -11.39 -3.87 3.78
N GLU A 299 -11.83 -3.75 5.04
CA GLU A 299 -13.26 -3.63 5.41
C GLU A 299 -13.93 -2.37 4.83
N GLN A 300 -13.17 -1.37 4.47
CA GLN A 300 -13.67 -0.08 3.95
C GLN A 300 -14.54 -0.22 2.70
N ILE A 301 -14.40 -1.29 1.92
CA ILE A 301 -15.18 -1.50 0.68
C ILE A 301 -16.40 -2.39 0.88
N ARG A 302 -16.61 -2.97 2.09
CA ARG A 302 -17.75 -3.86 2.38
C ARG A 302 -19.11 -3.28 1.98
N PRO A 303 -19.43 -1.99 2.21
CA PRO A 303 -20.72 -1.42 1.82
C PRO A 303 -21.00 -1.45 0.31
N TYR A 304 -19.96 -1.62 -0.51
CA TYR A 304 -20.05 -1.58 -1.98
C TYR A 304 -19.98 -2.97 -2.63
N MET A 305 -19.91 -4.03 -1.80
CA MET A 305 -19.93 -5.41 -2.24
C MET A 305 -21.38 -5.92 -2.31
N SER A 306 -21.74 -6.60 -3.41
CA SER A 306 -23.04 -7.27 -3.57
C SER A 306 -23.02 -8.72 -3.10
N SER A 307 -21.83 -9.34 -3.07
CA SER A 307 -21.61 -10.74 -2.72
C SER A 307 -20.98 -10.90 -1.33
N PRO A 308 -20.97 -12.10 -0.75
CA PRO A 308 -20.28 -12.37 0.52
C PRO A 308 -18.81 -11.93 0.48
N TYR A 309 -18.41 -11.16 1.49
CA TYR A 309 -17.08 -10.53 1.57
C TYR A 309 -16.38 -10.89 2.87
N TYR A 310 -15.21 -11.50 2.75
CA TYR A 310 -14.38 -11.93 3.88
C TYR A 310 -13.05 -11.21 3.82
N THR A 311 -12.52 -10.83 4.99
CA THR A 311 -11.28 -10.08 5.10
C THR A 311 -10.27 -10.77 5.99
N LEU A 312 -9.02 -10.80 5.57
CA LEU A 312 -7.86 -11.25 6.33
C LEU A 312 -6.89 -10.07 6.47
N GLY A 313 -6.32 -9.92 7.67
CA GLY A 313 -5.42 -8.81 7.98
C GLY A 313 -4.65 -9.03 9.27
N THR A 314 -3.76 -8.10 9.58
CA THR A 314 -2.77 -8.23 10.64
C THR A 314 -3.17 -7.47 11.90
N ASP A 315 -4.33 -7.78 12.46
CA ASP A 315 -4.78 -7.18 13.73
C ASP A 315 -3.91 -7.69 14.89
N GLY A 316 -3.28 -6.78 15.64
CA GLY A 316 -2.40 -7.10 16.75
C GLY A 316 -1.07 -6.33 16.69
N PHE A 317 -0.16 -6.62 17.62
CA PHE A 317 1.18 -6.05 17.63
C PHE A 317 2.13 -6.78 16.67
N GLY A 318 3.20 -6.09 16.23
CA GLY A 318 4.28 -6.71 15.49
C GLY A 318 4.97 -7.84 16.27
N ARG A 319 5.61 -8.78 15.57
CA ARG A 319 6.31 -9.92 16.10
C ARG A 319 7.63 -10.15 15.37
N SER A 320 8.66 -10.60 16.08
CA SER A 320 9.96 -10.94 15.49
C SER A 320 9.95 -12.40 15.05
N ASP A 321 9.80 -12.64 13.74
CA ASP A 321 9.90 -13.96 13.12
C ASP A 321 10.16 -13.81 11.61
N SER A 322 10.25 -14.94 10.88
CA SER A 322 10.29 -14.94 9.42
C SER A 322 8.95 -14.49 8.83
N ARG A 323 8.95 -13.97 7.59
CA ARG A 323 7.73 -13.57 6.87
C ARG A 323 6.69 -14.69 6.83
N GLU A 324 7.12 -15.91 6.56
CA GLU A 324 6.25 -17.09 6.51
C GLU A 324 5.55 -17.34 7.85
N LYS A 325 6.32 -17.28 8.96
CA LYS A 325 5.77 -17.47 10.30
C LYS A 325 4.87 -16.35 10.76
N LEU A 326 5.20 -15.12 10.37
CA LEU A 326 4.33 -13.96 10.64
C LEU A 326 3.01 -14.05 9.86
N ARG A 327 3.03 -14.44 8.59
CA ARG A 327 1.82 -14.67 7.78
C ARG A 327 0.96 -15.81 8.33
N GLU A 328 1.60 -16.91 8.78
CA GLU A 328 0.91 -17.99 9.50
C GLU A 328 0.31 -17.48 10.83
N PHE A 329 1.08 -16.66 11.58
CA PHE A 329 0.62 -16.09 12.86
C PHE A 329 -0.59 -15.16 12.67
N PHE A 330 -0.59 -14.27 11.70
CA PHE A 330 -1.68 -13.36 11.42
C PHE A 330 -2.78 -13.96 10.52
N GLU A 331 -2.64 -15.23 10.11
CA GLU A 331 -3.64 -15.96 9.31
C GLU A 331 -3.94 -15.29 7.96
N ILE A 332 -2.88 -14.76 7.31
CA ILE A 332 -2.95 -14.10 5.99
C ILE A 332 -2.14 -14.81 4.91
N ASP A 333 -1.60 -16.00 5.22
CA ASP A 333 -0.89 -16.84 4.27
C ASP A 333 -1.83 -17.51 3.25
N ALA A 334 -1.26 -18.16 2.24
CA ALA A 334 -2.01 -18.83 1.18
C ALA A 334 -2.99 -19.88 1.73
N ASN A 335 -2.61 -20.66 2.76
CA ASN A 335 -3.49 -21.69 3.33
C ASN A 335 -4.72 -21.09 4.02
N ASN A 336 -4.56 -19.98 4.72
CA ASN A 336 -5.68 -19.25 5.34
C ASN A 336 -6.59 -18.60 4.29
N ILE A 337 -6.02 -18.07 3.19
CA ILE A 337 -6.81 -17.56 2.05
C ILE A 337 -7.61 -18.68 1.41
N VAL A 338 -7.00 -19.85 1.16
CA VAL A 338 -7.68 -21.04 0.61
C VAL A 338 -8.79 -21.52 1.53
N MET A 339 -8.51 -21.60 2.83
CA MET A 339 -9.50 -22.05 3.82
C MET A 339 -10.70 -21.11 3.92
N THR A 340 -10.44 -19.79 3.92
CA THR A 340 -11.51 -18.79 3.93
C THR A 340 -12.34 -18.84 2.64
N SER A 341 -11.68 -19.05 1.50
CA SER A 341 -12.33 -19.24 0.20
C SER A 341 -13.22 -20.50 0.19
N ALA A 342 -12.70 -21.62 0.67
CA ALA A 342 -13.45 -22.88 0.77
C ALA A 342 -14.64 -22.73 1.74
N TYR A 343 -14.46 -22.04 2.86
CA TYR A 343 -15.56 -21.74 3.78
C TYR A 343 -16.65 -20.90 3.12
N ALA A 344 -16.28 -19.86 2.39
CA ALA A 344 -17.23 -19.01 1.67
C ALA A 344 -18.05 -19.83 0.66
N LEU A 345 -17.38 -20.64 -0.18
CA LEU A 345 -18.01 -21.50 -1.17
C LEU A 345 -18.91 -22.60 -0.55
N PHE A 346 -18.49 -23.15 0.59
CA PHE A 346 -19.29 -24.11 1.35
C PHE A 346 -20.57 -23.47 1.91
N LYS A 347 -20.49 -22.23 2.40
CA LYS A 347 -21.65 -21.47 2.90
C LYS A 347 -22.65 -21.15 1.78
N GLU A 348 -22.16 -20.87 0.57
CA GLU A 348 -22.99 -20.66 -0.62
C GLU A 348 -23.49 -21.95 -1.28
N GLY A 349 -23.09 -23.12 -0.74
CA GLY A 349 -23.50 -24.42 -1.30
C GLY A 349 -22.77 -24.82 -2.59
N THR A 350 -21.74 -24.08 -3.00
CA THR A 350 -20.92 -24.39 -4.19
C THR A 350 -19.96 -25.56 -3.95
N LEU A 351 -19.49 -25.73 -2.71
CA LEU A 351 -18.72 -26.89 -2.27
C LEU A 351 -19.57 -27.80 -1.39
N ASP A 352 -19.46 -29.10 -1.58
CA ASP A 352 -20.08 -30.07 -0.70
C ASP A 352 -19.24 -30.32 0.57
N LYS A 353 -19.82 -31.06 1.54
CA LYS A 353 -19.15 -31.37 2.81
C LYS A 353 -17.89 -32.21 2.63
N LYS A 354 -17.84 -33.07 1.60
CA LYS A 354 -16.71 -33.98 1.35
C LYS A 354 -15.52 -33.20 0.76
N GLU A 355 -15.78 -32.28 -0.17
CA GLU A 355 -14.81 -31.38 -0.76
C GLU A 355 -14.24 -30.45 0.31
N MET A 356 -15.11 -29.83 1.12
CA MET A 356 -14.71 -28.99 2.25
C MET A 356 -13.81 -29.74 3.24
N GLN A 357 -14.15 -30.99 3.60
CA GLN A 357 -13.32 -31.81 4.49
C GLN A 357 -11.95 -32.14 3.90
N LYS A 358 -11.84 -32.31 2.57
CA LYS A 358 -10.58 -32.57 1.89
C LYS A 358 -9.65 -31.34 1.99
N ILE A 359 -10.16 -30.16 1.71
CA ILE A 359 -9.42 -28.90 1.82
C ILE A 359 -9.00 -28.66 3.27
N TYR A 360 -9.95 -28.78 4.21
CA TYR A 360 -9.75 -28.59 5.64
C TYR A 360 -8.61 -29.44 6.23
N LYS A 361 -8.48 -30.71 5.79
CA LYS A 361 -7.41 -31.61 6.25
C LYS A 361 -6.05 -31.21 5.67
N LYS A 362 -6.00 -30.70 4.43
CA LYS A 362 -4.74 -30.39 3.75
C LYS A 362 -4.18 -29.03 4.16
N CYS A 363 -5.01 -28.05 4.46
CA CYS A 363 -4.55 -26.73 4.91
C CYS A 363 -3.86 -26.75 6.28
N ASP A 364 -4.06 -27.80 7.09
CA ASP A 364 -3.42 -28.05 8.40
C ASP A 364 -3.27 -26.80 9.31
N LEU A 365 -4.36 -26.04 9.43
CA LEU A 365 -4.35 -24.79 10.20
C LEU A 365 -4.34 -25.07 11.72
N LYS A 366 -3.61 -24.26 12.48
CA LYS A 366 -3.60 -24.27 13.94
C LYS A 366 -4.96 -23.79 14.48
N ARG A 367 -5.76 -24.71 15.00
CA ARG A 367 -7.17 -24.48 15.38
C ARG A 367 -7.40 -23.90 16.77
N ASN A 368 -6.45 -24.09 17.67
CA ASN A 368 -6.55 -23.67 19.09
C ASN A 368 -5.71 -22.43 19.38
N LYS A 369 -5.61 -21.53 18.42
CA LYS A 369 -4.88 -20.29 18.54
C LYS A 369 -5.81 -19.16 18.95
N ASN A 370 -5.37 -18.33 19.87
CA ASN A 370 -6.07 -17.08 20.18
C ASN A 370 -5.99 -16.10 18.99
N SER A 371 -6.90 -15.16 18.94
CA SER A 371 -6.80 -14.06 17.98
C SER A 371 -5.52 -13.26 18.24
N PRO A 372 -4.79 -12.81 17.19
CA PRO A 372 -3.50 -12.12 17.34
C PRO A 372 -3.52 -10.88 18.26
N TRP A 373 -4.67 -10.21 18.40
CA TRP A 373 -4.84 -9.08 19.33
C TRP A 373 -4.98 -9.48 20.81
N ASN A 374 -5.09 -10.76 21.11
CA ASN A 374 -5.20 -11.31 22.48
C ASN A 374 -3.90 -11.99 22.95
N GLU A 375 -2.82 -11.92 22.16
CA GLU A 375 -1.53 -12.56 22.46
C GLU A 375 -0.39 -11.55 22.68
#